data_baa39634b623dff21e6cd42afb681777
#
_entry.id   baa39634b623dff21e6cd42afb681777
#
_cell.length_a   1.000
_cell.length_b   1.000
_cell.length_c   1.000
_cell.angle_alpha   90.00
_cell.angle_beta   90.00
_cell.angle_gamma   90.00
#
_symmetry.space_group_name_H-M   'P 1'
#
loop_
_entity.id
_entity.type
_entity.pdbx_description
1 polymer ?
#
loop_
_entity_poly.entity_id
_entity_poly.type
_entity_poly.pdbx_seq_one_letter_code
_entity_poly.pdbx_strand_id
1 'polypeptide(L)'
;MKVLPRKYRESQTDWFAECGISWHLTVAIRRGDDHKLQMMTFVNMFRSCIQDSCTVLSVMSEVVKQVHPQLENTYYCQDNAGCYHCGTAIAGAKLISQQHGVSVRQMDFCDSQAGKGACDRKAATIKVAFEDLSQFREQY
;
A
#
# COMPACT_ATOMS: atom_id res chain seq x y z
N MET A 1 -1.85 5.07 -5.50
CA MET A 1 -2.83 4.91 -6.62
C MET A 1 -3.97 5.89 -6.39
N LYS A 2 -4.45 6.56 -7.43
CA LYS A 2 -5.63 7.43 -7.37
C LYS A 2 -6.87 6.66 -7.81
N VAL A 3 -7.97 6.76 -7.06
CA VAL A 3 -9.29 6.31 -7.51
C VAL A 3 -10.01 7.54 -8.02
N LEU A 4 -10.28 7.57 -9.31
CA LEU A 4 -10.94 8.68 -9.98
C LEU A 4 -12.35 8.26 -10.41
N PRO A 5 -13.35 9.17 -10.39
CA PRO A 5 -14.64 8.88 -10.98
C PRO A 5 -14.49 8.62 -12.49
N ARG A 6 -15.22 7.63 -12.99
CA ARG A 6 -15.19 7.27 -14.42
C ARG A 6 -15.73 8.41 -15.27
N LYS A 7 -14.86 9.08 -16.03
CA LYS A 7 -15.27 9.82 -17.22
C LYS A 7 -14.80 9.06 -18.46
N TYR A 8 -15.72 8.80 -19.36
CA TYR A 8 -15.40 8.25 -20.68
C TYR A 8 -14.58 9.30 -21.48
N ARG A 9 -13.35 8.95 -21.88
CA ARG A 9 -12.40 9.77 -22.64
C ARG A 9 -11.83 10.96 -21.86
N GLU A 10 -10.97 10.69 -20.92
CA GLU A 10 -10.12 11.70 -20.29
C GLU A 10 -8.85 11.96 -21.11
N SER A 11 -8.50 13.23 -21.28
CA SER A 11 -7.18 13.61 -21.77
C SER A 11 -6.13 13.32 -20.68
N GLN A 12 -4.87 13.16 -21.05
CA GLN A 12 -3.79 13.00 -20.06
C GLN A 12 -3.73 14.17 -19.07
N THR A 13 -4.06 15.37 -19.51
CA THR A 13 -4.13 16.58 -18.68
C THR A 13 -5.24 16.51 -17.64
N ASP A 14 -6.41 16.00 -17.98
CA ASP A 14 -7.51 15.81 -17.05
C ASP A 14 -7.20 14.76 -16.01
N TRP A 15 -6.52 13.68 -16.41
CA TRP A 15 -6.08 12.61 -15.50
C TRP A 15 -5.16 13.12 -14.37
N PHE A 16 -4.23 14.03 -14.69
CA PHE A 16 -3.32 14.59 -13.69
C PHE A 16 -3.93 15.73 -12.87
N ALA A 17 -4.97 16.41 -13.36
CA ALA A 17 -5.62 17.52 -12.71
C ALA A 17 -6.75 17.12 -11.74
N GLU A 18 -7.28 15.90 -11.82
CA GLU A 18 -8.38 15.47 -10.96
C GLU A 18 -7.92 15.20 -9.51
N CYS A 19 -8.63 15.82 -8.56
CA CYS A 19 -8.50 15.57 -7.14
C CYS A 19 -9.11 14.22 -6.77
N GLY A 20 -8.34 13.14 -6.86
CA GLY A 20 -8.76 11.82 -6.42
C GLY A 20 -8.37 11.53 -4.95
N ILE A 21 -9.03 10.55 -4.35
CA ILE A 21 -8.62 10.00 -3.05
C ILE A 21 -7.34 9.21 -3.27
N SER A 22 -6.27 9.62 -2.57
CA SER A 22 -5.03 8.85 -2.55
C SER A 22 -5.16 7.67 -1.60
N TRP A 23 -4.72 6.51 -2.02
CA TRP A 23 -4.70 5.34 -1.15
C TRP A 23 -3.38 4.60 -1.23
N HIS A 24 -3.00 3.98 -0.12
CA HIS A 24 -1.83 3.13 -0.01
C HIS A 24 -2.29 1.75 0.45
N LEU A 25 -1.89 0.73 -0.28
CA LEU A 25 -2.25 -0.65 0.00
C LEU A 25 -1.03 -1.41 0.49
N THR A 26 -1.17 -2.08 1.62
CA THR A 26 -0.16 -3.00 2.15
C THR A 26 -0.80 -4.37 2.35
N VAL A 27 -0.11 -5.42 1.92
CA VAL A 27 -0.51 -6.80 2.17
C VAL A 27 0.56 -7.45 3.04
N ALA A 28 0.19 -7.79 4.27
CA ALA A 28 1.04 -8.56 5.17
C ALA A 28 0.70 -10.05 5.05
N ILE A 29 1.72 -10.86 4.82
CA ILE A 29 1.59 -12.31 4.72
C ILE A 29 2.45 -12.93 5.81
N ARG A 30 1.85 -13.73 6.67
CA ARG A 30 2.54 -14.45 7.74
C ARG A 30 2.12 -15.91 7.79
N ARG A 31 2.91 -16.73 8.46
CA ARG A 31 2.51 -18.08 8.82
C ARG A 31 1.83 -18.05 10.19
N GLY A 32 0.61 -18.56 10.28
CA GLY A 32 -0.10 -18.72 11.55
C GLY A 32 0.40 -19.93 12.34
N ASP A 33 -0.07 -20.08 13.58
CA ASP A 33 0.29 -21.18 14.47
C ASP A 33 -0.13 -22.55 13.90
N ASP A 34 -1.15 -22.57 13.06
CA ASP A 34 -1.61 -23.75 12.30
C ASP A 34 -0.77 -24.05 11.05
N HIS A 35 0.38 -23.39 10.90
CA HIS A 35 1.26 -23.43 9.73
C HIS A 35 0.65 -22.98 8.41
N LYS A 36 -0.60 -22.48 8.40
CA LYS A 36 -1.23 -21.91 7.21
C LYS A 36 -0.79 -20.46 6.99
N LEU A 37 -0.77 -20.05 5.74
CA LEU A 37 -0.51 -18.65 5.38
C LEU A 37 -1.74 -17.80 5.70
N GLN A 38 -1.55 -16.81 6.53
CA GLN A 38 -2.52 -15.78 6.84
C GLN A 38 -2.17 -14.51 6.07
N MET A 39 -3.16 -13.91 5.43
CA MET A 39 -3.00 -12.68 4.65
C MET A 39 -3.88 -11.60 5.25
N MET A 40 -3.26 -10.47 5.59
CA MET A 40 -3.94 -9.26 6.06
C MET A 40 -3.73 -8.15 5.05
N THR A 41 -4.80 -7.39 4.77
CA THR A 41 -4.75 -6.27 3.82
C THR A 41 -5.08 -4.98 4.56
N PHE A 42 -4.17 -4.02 4.48
CA PHE A 42 -4.31 -2.69 5.06
C PHE A 42 -4.54 -1.68 3.94
N VAL A 43 -5.60 -0.91 4.05
CA VAL A 43 -5.94 0.14 3.09
C VAL A 43 -5.91 1.48 3.82
N ASN A 44 -4.91 2.30 3.54
CA ASN A 44 -4.80 3.64 4.09
C ASN A 44 -5.30 4.65 3.05
N MET A 45 -6.33 5.40 3.39
CA MET A 45 -6.97 6.37 2.50
C MET A 45 -6.68 7.78 2.99
N PHE A 46 -6.28 8.66 2.09
CA PHE A 46 -5.93 10.04 2.38
C PHE A 46 -6.76 10.99 1.52
N ARG A 47 -7.36 12.01 2.15
CA ARG A 47 -8.08 13.07 1.41
C ARG A 47 -7.14 13.89 0.53
N SER A 48 -5.94 14.14 1.04
CA SER A 48 -4.85 14.79 0.32
C SER A 48 -3.55 14.26 0.89
N CYS A 49 -2.67 13.75 0.06
CA CYS A 49 -1.32 13.40 0.51
C CYS A 49 -0.30 13.63 -0.62
N ILE A 50 0.85 14.08 -0.23
CA ILE A 50 2.04 14.07 -1.09
C ILE A 50 2.59 12.66 -1.01
N GLN A 51 2.75 12.00 -2.15
CA GLN A 51 3.36 10.66 -2.21
C GLN A 51 4.87 10.81 -2.08
N ASP A 52 5.34 10.96 -0.85
CA ASP A 52 6.74 11.05 -0.49
C ASP A 52 7.16 9.91 0.46
N SER A 53 8.44 9.86 0.77
CA SER A 53 8.99 8.85 1.67
C SER A 53 8.46 8.98 3.11
N CYS A 54 8.08 10.17 3.56
CA CYS A 54 7.52 10.39 4.89
C CYS A 54 6.13 9.74 5.02
N THR A 55 5.29 9.89 4.00
CA THR A 55 3.98 9.23 3.93
C THR A 55 4.14 7.72 3.92
N VAL A 56 5.07 7.19 3.10
CA VAL A 56 5.37 5.75 3.06
C VAL A 56 5.78 5.24 4.44
N LEU A 57 6.71 5.91 5.10
CA LEU A 57 7.19 5.53 6.43
C LEU A 57 6.10 5.60 7.50
N SER A 58 5.21 6.59 7.44
CA SER A 58 4.07 6.71 8.35
C SER A 58 3.12 5.51 8.21
N VAL A 59 2.81 5.11 6.97
CA VAL A 59 2.00 3.92 6.71
C VAL A 59 2.71 2.65 7.19
N MET A 60 4.01 2.51 6.90
CA MET A 60 4.79 1.36 7.37
C MET A 60 4.78 1.24 8.90
N SER A 61 4.97 2.36 9.61
CA SER A 61 4.94 2.41 11.06
C SER A 61 3.60 1.92 11.60
N GLU A 62 2.49 2.39 11.04
CA GLU A 62 1.15 1.98 11.47
C GLU A 62 0.88 0.50 11.20
N VAL A 63 1.28 -0.01 10.04
CA VAL A 63 1.13 -1.44 9.71
C VAL A 63 1.98 -2.31 10.63
N VAL A 64 3.25 -1.97 10.85
CA VAL A 64 4.14 -2.70 11.77
C VAL A 64 3.54 -2.72 13.18
N LYS A 65 3.04 -1.60 13.68
CA LYS A 65 2.39 -1.50 14.99
C LYS A 65 1.19 -2.43 15.12
N GLN A 66 0.35 -2.53 14.09
CA GLN A 66 -0.83 -3.40 14.09
C GLN A 66 -0.47 -4.89 14.02
N VAL A 67 0.65 -5.25 13.41
CA VAL A 67 1.09 -6.64 13.25
C VAL A 67 2.06 -7.07 14.35
N HIS A 68 2.65 -6.11 15.08
CA HIS A 68 3.79 -6.24 15.96
C HIS A 68 3.75 -7.37 17.00
N PRO A 69 2.71 -7.67 17.78
CA PRO A 69 2.83 -8.63 18.87
C PRO A 69 3.27 -10.04 18.42
N GLN A 70 3.28 -10.30 17.12
CA GLN A 70 3.50 -11.60 16.51
C GLN A 70 4.61 -11.56 15.44
N LEU A 71 5.38 -10.46 15.37
CA LEU A 71 6.34 -10.23 14.31
C LEU A 71 7.75 -10.04 14.89
N GLU A 72 8.64 -10.98 14.65
CA GLU A 72 10.06 -10.86 15.00
C GLU A 72 10.92 -10.41 13.81
N ASN A 73 10.59 -10.91 12.63
CA ASN A 73 11.34 -10.69 11.40
C ASN A 73 10.40 -10.25 10.28
N THR A 74 10.86 -9.34 9.45
CA THR A 74 10.10 -8.86 8.29
C THR A 74 10.94 -8.82 7.02
N TYR A 75 10.25 -9.05 5.90
CA TYR A 75 10.76 -8.95 4.54
C TYR A 75 9.84 -7.96 3.82
N TYR A 76 10.39 -6.89 3.31
CA TYR A 76 9.63 -5.90 2.56
C TYR A 76 9.78 -6.15 1.07
N CYS A 77 8.66 -6.16 0.36
CA CYS A 77 8.62 -6.12 -1.09
C CYS A 77 7.79 -4.89 -1.50
N GLN A 78 8.41 -3.92 -2.15
CA GLN A 78 7.84 -2.61 -2.43
C GLN A 78 7.87 -2.30 -3.92
N ASP A 79 7.06 -1.31 -4.32
CA ASP A 79 7.16 -0.72 -5.64
C ASP A 79 8.52 0.01 -5.79
N ASN A 80 9.05 0.04 -7.00
CA ASN A 80 10.31 0.70 -7.33
C ASN A 80 10.15 2.22 -7.60
N ALA A 81 9.05 2.83 -7.16
CA ALA A 81 8.89 4.27 -7.23
C ALA A 81 9.84 4.99 -6.26
N GLY A 82 10.27 6.21 -6.63
CA GLY A 82 11.30 6.95 -5.88
C GLY A 82 10.98 7.20 -4.41
N CYS A 83 9.71 7.27 -4.03
CA CYS A 83 9.30 7.41 -2.62
C CYS A 83 9.53 6.14 -1.78
N TYR A 84 9.60 4.96 -2.40
CA TYR A 84 9.90 3.69 -1.75
C TYR A 84 11.38 3.35 -1.84
N HIS A 85 12.00 3.61 -3.00
CA HIS A 85 13.38 3.25 -3.32
C HIS A 85 14.34 4.44 -3.13
N CYS A 86 14.31 5.05 -1.97
CA CYS A 86 15.27 6.11 -1.61
C CYS A 86 15.94 5.81 -0.26
N GLY A 87 17.09 6.40 -0.03
CA GLY A 87 17.87 6.20 1.20
C GLY A 87 17.06 6.51 2.47
N THR A 88 16.20 7.53 2.43
CA THR A 88 15.31 7.90 3.55
C THR A 88 14.31 6.80 3.86
N ALA A 89 13.65 6.24 2.83
CA ALA A 89 12.67 5.18 3.01
C ALA A 89 13.33 3.90 3.55
N ILE A 90 14.49 3.52 3.01
CA ILE A 90 15.23 2.32 3.43
C ILE A 90 15.72 2.45 4.88
N ALA A 91 16.37 3.56 5.22
CA ALA A 91 16.86 3.81 6.57
C ALA A 91 15.71 3.95 7.57
N GLY A 92 14.65 4.67 7.22
CA GLY A 92 13.47 4.87 8.05
C GLY A 92 12.72 3.57 8.32
N ALA A 93 12.56 2.70 7.34
CA ALA A 93 11.94 1.38 7.51
C ALA A 93 12.69 0.54 8.55
N LYS A 94 14.03 0.55 8.51
CA LYS A 94 14.86 -0.11 9.49
C LYS A 94 14.67 0.45 10.89
N LEU A 95 14.66 1.78 11.03
CA LEU A 95 14.46 2.45 12.33
C LEU A 95 13.09 2.15 12.93
N ILE A 96 12.02 2.24 12.13
CA ILE A 96 10.65 1.92 12.56
C ILE A 96 10.56 0.48 13.05
N SER A 97 11.11 -0.45 12.29
CA SER A 97 11.10 -1.87 12.67
C SER A 97 11.86 -2.10 13.97
N GLN A 98 13.01 -1.46 14.15
CA GLN A 98 13.78 -1.54 15.40
C GLN A 98 13.02 -0.97 16.60
N GLN A 99 12.29 0.14 16.45
CA GLN A 99 11.45 0.72 17.50
C GLN A 99 10.38 -0.25 17.98
N HIS A 100 9.89 -1.11 17.11
CA HIS A 100 8.92 -2.15 17.43
C HIS A 100 9.54 -3.52 17.72
N GLY A 101 10.85 -3.61 17.90
CA GLY A 101 11.53 -4.89 18.17
C GLY A 101 11.55 -5.85 16.99
N VAL A 102 11.28 -5.37 15.77
CA VAL A 102 11.21 -6.17 14.56
C VAL A 102 12.50 -6.06 13.76
N SER A 103 13.05 -7.18 13.31
CA SER A 103 14.26 -7.23 12.48
C SER A 103 13.90 -7.20 11.00
N VAL A 104 14.35 -6.20 10.26
CA VAL A 104 14.26 -6.18 8.79
C VAL A 104 15.36 -7.08 8.22
N ARG A 105 14.95 -8.16 7.57
CA ARG A 105 15.87 -9.15 6.96
C ARG A 105 16.21 -8.81 5.53
N GLN A 106 15.25 -8.28 4.80
CA GLN A 106 15.42 -7.98 3.37
C GLN A 106 14.44 -6.90 2.92
N MET A 107 14.85 -6.11 1.95
CA MET A 107 14.00 -5.15 1.24
C MET A 107 14.21 -5.35 -0.25
N ASP A 108 13.14 -5.76 -0.93
CA ASP A 108 13.11 -5.97 -2.37
C ASP A 108 12.26 -4.89 -3.03
N PHE A 109 12.62 -4.54 -4.24
CA PHE A 109 11.89 -3.59 -5.07
C PHE A 109 11.48 -4.28 -6.37
N CYS A 110 10.19 -4.22 -6.68
CA CYS A 110 9.65 -4.85 -7.88
C CYS A 110 10.15 -4.11 -9.13
N ASP A 111 10.49 -4.87 -10.17
CA ASP A 111 10.78 -4.29 -11.47
C ASP A 111 9.58 -3.54 -12.03
N SER A 112 9.83 -2.49 -12.79
CA SER A 112 8.80 -1.74 -13.52
C SER A 112 7.96 -2.72 -14.37
N GLN A 113 6.65 -2.69 -14.20
CA GLN A 113 5.68 -3.54 -14.89
C GLN A 113 5.65 -5.04 -14.47
N ALA A 114 6.46 -5.47 -13.52
CA ALA A 114 6.36 -6.80 -12.90
C ALA A 114 5.14 -6.93 -11.95
N GLY A 115 4.29 -5.91 -11.90
CA GLY A 115 3.21 -5.65 -10.97
C GLY A 115 2.03 -6.61 -11.03
N LYS A 116 2.27 -7.91 -10.84
CA LYS A 116 1.22 -8.91 -10.58
C LYS A 116 1.29 -9.44 -9.15
N GLY A 117 1.79 -8.62 -8.23
CA GLY A 117 1.95 -8.94 -6.83
C GLY A 117 0.64 -9.12 -6.07
N ALA A 118 0.72 -9.49 -4.79
CA ALA A 118 -0.44 -9.62 -3.91
C ALA A 118 -1.17 -8.27 -3.76
N CYS A 119 -0.44 -7.16 -3.70
CA CYS A 119 -1.00 -5.82 -3.61
C CYS A 119 -1.84 -5.44 -4.83
N ASP A 120 -1.36 -5.72 -6.05
CA ASP A 120 -2.08 -5.40 -7.27
C ASP A 120 -3.39 -6.19 -7.39
N ARG A 121 -3.35 -7.49 -7.07
CA ARG A 121 -4.56 -8.33 -7.05
C ARG A 121 -5.58 -7.81 -6.04
N LYS A 122 -5.15 -7.43 -4.84
CA LYS A 122 -6.02 -6.85 -3.81
C LYS A 122 -6.53 -5.47 -4.19
N ALA A 123 -5.69 -4.64 -4.79
CA ALA A 123 -6.08 -3.33 -5.31
C ALA A 123 -7.19 -3.45 -6.37
N ALA A 124 -7.06 -4.39 -7.32
CA ALA A 124 -8.08 -4.63 -8.32
C ALA A 124 -9.41 -5.07 -7.69
N THR A 125 -9.38 -6.00 -6.72
CA THR A 125 -10.58 -6.46 -6.00
C THR A 125 -11.27 -5.32 -5.25
N ILE A 126 -10.51 -4.50 -4.55
CA ILE A 126 -11.03 -3.37 -3.77
C ILE A 126 -11.61 -2.30 -4.70
N LYS A 127 -10.96 -2.04 -5.84
CA LYS A 127 -11.45 -1.08 -6.83
C LYS A 127 -12.83 -1.48 -7.36
N VAL A 128 -13.04 -2.75 -7.72
CA VAL A 128 -14.33 -3.27 -8.17
C VAL A 128 -15.40 -3.07 -7.08
N ALA A 129 -15.10 -3.40 -5.82
CA ALA A 129 -16.04 -3.22 -4.71
C ALA A 129 -16.44 -1.74 -4.51
N PHE A 130 -15.51 -0.80 -4.69
CA PHE A 130 -15.83 0.63 -4.63
C PHE A 130 -16.67 1.10 -5.82
N GLU A 131 -16.43 0.58 -7.01
CA GLU A 131 -17.23 0.89 -8.20
C GLU A 131 -18.68 0.42 -8.03
N ASP A 132 -18.89 -0.78 -7.49
CA ASP A 132 -20.22 -1.32 -7.19
C ASP A 132 -20.96 -0.45 -6.15
N LEU A 133 -20.28 -0.03 -5.08
CA LEU A 133 -20.87 0.84 -4.06
C LEU A 133 -21.24 2.24 -4.59
N SER A 134 -20.49 2.78 -5.54
CA SER A 134 -20.82 4.07 -6.15
C SER A 134 -22.06 4.00 -7.01
N GLN A 135 -22.28 2.88 -7.72
CA GLN A 135 -23.51 2.67 -8.52
C GLN A 135 -24.77 2.55 -7.65
N PHE A 136 -24.66 1.99 -6.45
CA PHE A 136 -25.78 1.95 -5.49
C PHE A 136 -26.18 3.34 -4.98
N ARG A 137 -25.23 4.29 -4.87
CA ARG A 137 -25.51 5.66 -4.42
C ARG A 137 -26.20 6.55 -5.45
N GLU A 138 -26.07 6.25 -6.73
CA GLU A 138 -26.73 7.00 -7.80
C GLU A 138 -28.19 6.55 -8.03
N GLN A 139 -28.64 5.48 -7.40
CA GLN A 139 -29.99 4.93 -7.53
C GLN A 139 -30.95 5.35 -6.38
N TYR A 140 -30.47 6.08 -5.38
CA TYR A 140 -31.24 6.61 -4.24
C TYR A 140 -30.93 8.09 -3.99
#